data_728188c33dce13ea7c6c8fcf27d6566c
#
_entry.id   728188c33dce13ea7c6c8fcf27d6566c
#
_cell.length_a   1.000
_cell.length_b   1.000
_cell.length_c   1.000
_cell.angle_alpha   90.00
_cell.angle_beta   90.00
_cell.angle_gamma   90.00
#
_symmetry.space_group_name_H-M   'P 1'
#
loop_
_entity.id
_entity.type
_entity.pdbx_description
1 polymer ?
#
loop_
_entity_poly.entity_id
_entity_poly.type
_entity_poly.pdbx_seq_one_letter_code
_entity_poly.pdbx_strand_id
1 'polypeptide(L)'
;FTHKRAEAWDTLGMGLLQAGFTIETSWPVNTEAETSLHQANMNSAASTIMLVCRKREEGETARRTYLDDIEQDIRIAARDAATRFQHDGIDGVDLLLSTYGPTLSVISQNWPVYSSTPDSEGRDQLLRPEDALALAREEIVDLRRSRLVGKAAKVDGFTDFVLLAWDTFGARELPFDTARLLALA
;
A
#
# COMPACT_ATOMS: atom_id res chain seq x y z
N PHE A 1 -11.48 7.90 -1.82
CA PHE A 1 -10.26 8.47 -2.39
C PHE A 1 -9.69 7.52 -3.44
N THR A 2 -9.33 8.06 -4.59
CA THR A 2 -8.77 7.30 -5.70
C THR A 2 -7.53 8.02 -6.19
N HIS A 3 -6.37 7.41 -6.06
CA HIS A 3 -5.13 7.95 -6.61
C HIS A 3 -4.08 6.86 -6.72
N LYS A 4 -3.34 6.82 -7.86
CA LYS A 4 -2.30 5.81 -8.11
C LYS A 4 -0.99 6.08 -7.38
N ARG A 5 -0.67 7.35 -7.14
CA ARG A 5 0.61 7.76 -6.58
C ARG A 5 0.59 7.65 -5.07
N ALA A 6 1.65 7.09 -4.51
CA ALA A 6 1.83 6.94 -3.07
C ALA A 6 1.90 8.29 -2.35
N GLU A 7 2.45 9.33 -3.00
CA GLU A 7 2.58 10.68 -2.42
C GLU A 7 1.21 11.32 -2.13
N ALA A 8 0.19 11.00 -2.93
CA ALA A 8 -1.17 11.48 -2.65
C ALA A 8 -1.79 10.78 -1.43
N TRP A 9 -1.48 9.49 -1.24
CA TRP A 9 -1.86 8.72 -0.07
C TRP A 9 -1.09 9.15 1.18
N ASP A 10 0.20 9.48 1.03
CA ASP A 10 1.01 10.08 2.10
C ASP A 10 0.40 11.38 2.59
N THR A 11 0.04 12.29 1.66
CA THR A 11 -0.59 13.57 2.00
C THR A 11 -1.95 13.39 2.69
N LEU A 12 -2.80 12.50 2.17
CA LEU A 12 -4.09 12.19 2.79
C LEU A 12 -3.90 11.58 4.18
N GLY A 13 -3.05 10.56 4.28
CA GLY A 13 -2.76 9.86 5.53
C GLY A 13 -2.23 10.82 6.58
N MET A 14 -1.21 11.61 6.25
CA MET A 14 -0.65 12.61 7.17
C MET A 14 -1.71 13.62 7.62
N GLY A 15 -2.54 14.11 6.70
CA GLY A 15 -3.63 15.04 7.03
C GLY A 15 -4.63 14.43 8.03
N LEU A 16 -5.04 13.17 7.84
CA LEU A 16 -5.94 12.48 8.76
C LEU A 16 -5.29 12.26 10.14
N LEU A 17 -4.03 11.81 10.18
CA LEU A 17 -3.29 11.56 11.41
C LEU A 17 -3.10 12.84 12.23
N GLN A 18 -2.68 13.92 11.59
CA GLN A 18 -2.50 15.23 12.23
C GLN A 18 -3.81 15.87 12.68
N ALA A 19 -4.89 15.63 11.95
CA ALA A 19 -6.24 16.06 12.35
C ALA A 19 -6.84 15.21 13.50
N GLY A 20 -6.10 14.18 13.96
CA GLY A 20 -6.50 13.34 15.08
C GLY A 20 -7.54 12.28 14.71
N PHE A 21 -7.49 11.77 13.47
CA PHE A 21 -8.34 10.65 13.07
C PHE A 21 -7.62 9.31 13.20
N THR A 22 -8.38 8.29 13.59
CA THR A 22 -8.03 6.87 13.50
C THR A 22 -8.81 6.27 12.33
N ILE A 23 -8.15 5.48 11.50
CA ILE A 23 -8.77 4.76 10.40
C ILE A 23 -9.22 3.39 10.94
N GLU A 24 -10.53 3.17 10.97
CA GLU A 24 -11.13 1.94 11.51
C GLU A 24 -11.15 0.81 10.49
N THR A 25 -11.50 1.16 9.26
CA THR A 25 -11.58 0.19 8.17
C THR A 25 -11.59 0.88 6.80
N SER A 26 -11.42 0.09 5.76
CA SER A 26 -11.48 0.55 4.38
C SER A 26 -12.05 -0.50 3.45
N TRP A 27 -12.67 -0.05 2.35
CA TRP A 27 -13.18 -0.90 1.28
C TRP A 27 -12.85 -0.33 -0.08
N PRO A 28 -12.37 -1.15 -1.00
CA PRO A 28 -12.37 -0.80 -2.42
C PRO A 28 -13.80 -0.89 -2.96
N VAL A 29 -14.21 0.15 -3.64
CA VAL A 29 -15.50 0.22 -4.34
C VAL A 29 -15.25 0.50 -5.80
N ASN A 30 -15.68 -0.37 -6.69
CA ASN A 30 -15.58 -0.11 -8.11
C ASN A 30 -16.57 1.02 -8.48
N THR A 31 -16.02 2.17 -8.85
CA THR A 31 -16.79 3.37 -9.21
C THR A 31 -16.75 3.69 -10.69
N GLU A 32 -15.93 2.95 -11.45
CA GLU A 32 -15.81 3.12 -12.90
C GLU A 32 -16.70 2.10 -13.62
N ALA A 33 -17.43 2.57 -14.64
CA ALA A 33 -18.20 1.67 -15.48
C ALA A 33 -17.27 0.83 -16.37
N GLU A 34 -17.50 -0.48 -16.47
CA GLU A 34 -16.70 -1.40 -17.29
C GLU A 34 -16.64 -0.99 -18.78
N THR A 35 -17.57 -0.17 -19.23
CA THR A 35 -17.67 0.34 -20.61
C THR A 35 -16.92 1.64 -20.85
N SER A 36 -16.19 2.17 -19.88
CA SER A 36 -15.43 3.40 -20.07
C SER A 36 -14.28 3.18 -21.05
N LEU A 37 -14.31 3.89 -22.19
CA LEU A 37 -13.25 3.88 -23.20
C LEU A 37 -11.88 4.29 -22.64
N HIS A 38 -11.84 4.95 -21.48
CA HIS A 38 -10.61 5.31 -20.78
C HIS A 38 -9.95 4.11 -20.09
N GLN A 39 -10.70 3.05 -19.73
CA GLN A 39 -10.14 1.85 -19.13
C GLN A 39 -9.50 0.91 -20.14
N ALA A 40 -9.98 0.90 -21.37
CA ALA A 40 -9.53 -0.07 -22.39
C ALA A 40 -8.05 0.06 -22.77
N ASN A 41 -7.40 1.20 -22.47
CA ASN A 41 -6.01 1.48 -22.85
C ASN A 41 -5.14 2.07 -21.73
N MET A 42 -5.63 2.20 -20.50
CA MET A 42 -4.86 2.76 -19.39
C MET A 42 -4.97 1.85 -18.17
N ASN A 43 -3.84 1.56 -17.56
CA ASN A 43 -3.73 0.94 -16.24
C ASN A 43 -4.27 1.91 -15.17
N SER A 44 -5.56 2.27 -15.27
CA SER A 44 -6.19 3.20 -14.35
C SER A 44 -6.79 2.45 -13.17
N ALA A 45 -6.64 3.02 -11.97
CA ALA A 45 -7.34 2.53 -10.80
C ALA A 45 -8.84 2.63 -11.08
N ALA A 46 -9.53 1.49 -11.09
CA ALA A 46 -10.98 1.41 -11.28
C ALA A 46 -11.71 1.56 -9.94
N SER A 47 -10.99 1.38 -8.84
CA SER A 47 -11.56 1.38 -7.49
C SER A 47 -11.32 2.69 -6.76
N THR A 48 -12.38 3.16 -6.11
CA THR A 48 -12.30 4.18 -5.05
C THR A 48 -12.14 3.49 -3.71
N ILE A 49 -11.15 3.88 -2.93
CA ILE A 49 -10.99 3.37 -1.57
C ILE A 49 -11.80 4.25 -0.62
N MET A 50 -12.80 3.65 0.01
CA MET A 50 -13.58 4.27 1.07
C MET A 50 -12.86 4.05 2.40
N LEU A 51 -12.58 5.13 3.13
CA LEU A 51 -11.99 5.09 4.46
C LEU A 51 -13.05 5.45 5.49
N VAL A 52 -13.18 4.64 6.54
CA VAL A 52 -13.99 4.96 7.71
C VAL A 52 -13.06 5.44 8.81
N CYS A 53 -13.22 6.68 9.18
CA CYS A 53 -12.37 7.33 10.16
C CYS A 53 -13.19 7.75 11.39
N ARG A 54 -12.62 7.58 12.57
CA ARG A 54 -13.16 8.08 13.84
C ARG A 54 -12.19 9.10 14.42
N LYS A 55 -12.72 10.17 14.96
CA LYS A 55 -11.90 11.15 15.66
C LYS A 55 -11.40 10.55 16.98
N ARG A 56 -10.10 10.69 17.25
CA ARG A 56 -9.47 10.23 18.48
C ARG A 56 -10.01 11.06 19.65
N GLU A 57 -10.26 10.41 20.79
CA GLU A 57 -10.69 11.09 22.00
C GLU A 57 -9.52 11.86 22.65
N GLU A 58 -9.85 13.02 23.25
CA GLU A 58 -8.86 13.80 23.99
C GLU A 58 -8.39 12.99 25.21
N GLY A 59 -7.09 12.78 25.36
CA GLY A 59 -6.51 12.02 26.47
C GLY A 59 -5.99 10.63 26.13
N GLU A 60 -6.26 10.09 24.96
CA GLU A 60 -5.56 8.92 24.45
C GLU A 60 -4.11 9.31 24.09
N THR A 61 -3.28 9.37 25.11
CA THR A 61 -1.83 9.54 24.93
C THR A 61 -1.28 8.19 24.45
N ALA A 62 -1.11 8.05 23.17
CA ALA A 62 -0.47 6.88 22.59
C ALA A 62 0.96 6.77 23.13
N ARG A 63 1.37 5.55 23.51
CA ARG A 63 2.77 5.22 23.81
C ARG A 63 3.60 5.60 22.60
N ARG A 64 4.79 6.12 22.83
CA ARG A 64 5.76 6.36 21.76
C ARG A 64 6.08 5.05 21.05
N THR A 65 5.79 4.99 19.77
CA THR A 65 5.91 3.79 18.94
C THR A 65 6.86 4.09 17.78
N TYR A 66 7.72 3.16 17.45
CA TYR A 66 8.61 3.25 16.29
C TYR A 66 8.14 2.33 15.17
N LEU A 67 8.58 2.59 13.95
CA LEU A 67 8.22 1.77 12.79
C LEU A 67 8.55 0.29 13.02
N ASP A 68 9.71 -0.01 13.60
CA ASP A 68 10.15 -1.39 13.86
C ASP A 68 9.19 -2.14 14.81
N ASP A 69 8.50 -1.41 15.70
CA ASP A 69 7.53 -2.00 16.64
C ASP A 69 6.25 -2.49 15.90
N ILE A 70 5.91 -1.87 14.78
CA ILE A 70 4.66 -2.12 14.03
C ILE A 70 4.88 -2.63 12.60
N GLU A 71 6.12 -2.78 12.15
CA GLU A 71 6.43 -3.22 10.78
C GLU A 71 5.74 -4.54 10.46
N GLN A 72 5.82 -5.50 11.38
CA GLN A 72 5.20 -6.80 11.18
C GLN A 72 3.67 -6.71 11.09
N ASP A 73 3.05 -5.86 11.88
CA ASP A 73 1.59 -5.63 11.83
C ASP A 73 1.18 -4.99 10.51
N ILE A 74 1.98 -4.07 9.98
CA ILE A 74 1.79 -3.47 8.66
C ILE A 74 1.84 -4.55 7.56
N ARG A 75 2.87 -5.40 7.58
CA ARG A 75 3.03 -6.49 6.60
C ARG A 75 1.88 -7.49 6.67
N ILE A 76 1.45 -7.88 7.86
CA ILE A 76 0.30 -8.77 8.07
C ILE A 76 -0.98 -8.10 7.54
N ALA A 77 -1.25 -6.86 7.90
CA ALA A 77 -2.44 -6.14 7.45
C ALA A 77 -2.50 -6.02 5.91
N ALA A 78 -1.36 -5.73 5.27
CA ALA A 78 -1.27 -5.67 3.82
C ALA A 78 -1.52 -7.05 3.16
N ARG A 79 -0.89 -8.11 3.67
CA ARG A 79 -1.03 -9.48 3.17
C ARG A 79 -2.46 -10.00 3.30
N ASP A 80 -3.07 -9.82 4.47
CA ASP A 80 -4.42 -10.28 4.76
C ASP A 80 -5.44 -9.54 3.89
N ALA A 81 -5.26 -8.23 3.73
CA ALA A 81 -6.08 -7.43 2.83
C ALA A 81 -5.94 -7.88 1.38
N ALA A 82 -4.71 -8.07 0.89
CA ALA A 82 -4.46 -8.53 -0.47
C ALA A 82 -5.08 -9.91 -0.72
N THR A 83 -4.92 -10.84 0.23
CA THR A 83 -5.48 -12.19 0.11
C THR A 83 -7.01 -12.15 0.04
N ARG A 84 -7.64 -11.37 0.90
CA ARG A 84 -9.09 -11.20 0.93
C ARG A 84 -9.62 -10.58 -0.35
N PHE A 85 -9.07 -9.43 -0.76
CA PHE A 85 -9.55 -8.69 -1.92
C PHE A 85 -9.29 -9.43 -3.23
N GLN A 86 -8.21 -10.20 -3.30
CA GLN A 86 -7.93 -11.05 -4.44
C GLN A 86 -8.95 -12.19 -4.55
N HIS A 87 -9.37 -12.77 -3.44
CA HIS A 87 -10.46 -13.74 -3.41
C HIS A 87 -11.77 -13.13 -3.94
N ASP A 88 -11.97 -11.84 -3.71
CA ASP A 88 -13.13 -11.08 -4.19
C ASP A 88 -12.96 -10.57 -5.64
N GLY A 89 -11.91 -11.01 -6.33
CA GLY A 89 -11.67 -10.72 -7.76
C GLY A 89 -10.96 -9.39 -8.03
N ILE A 90 -10.42 -8.72 -7.00
CA ILE A 90 -9.63 -7.49 -7.18
C ILE A 90 -8.19 -7.88 -7.50
N ASP A 91 -7.63 -7.31 -8.56
CA ASP A 91 -6.25 -7.58 -9.01
C ASP A 91 -5.54 -6.32 -9.52
N GLY A 92 -4.30 -6.48 -9.99
CA GLY A 92 -3.52 -5.40 -10.60
C GLY A 92 -3.21 -4.26 -9.64
N VAL A 93 -3.41 -3.04 -10.13
CA VAL A 93 -3.19 -1.79 -9.37
C VAL A 93 -4.21 -1.63 -8.26
N ASP A 94 -5.45 -2.05 -8.48
CA ASP A 94 -6.52 -1.92 -7.48
C ASP A 94 -6.26 -2.81 -6.27
N LEU A 95 -5.64 -3.98 -6.45
CA LEU A 95 -5.23 -4.83 -5.34
C LEU A 95 -4.21 -4.12 -4.44
N LEU A 96 -3.20 -3.47 -5.04
CA LEU A 96 -2.23 -2.70 -4.28
C LEU A 96 -2.89 -1.54 -3.52
N LEU A 97 -3.72 -0.76 -4.19
CA LEU A 97 -4.41 0.39 -3.57
C LEU A 97 -5.34 -0.05 -2.43
N SER A 98 -5.97 -1.22 -2.55
CA SER A 98 -6.85 -1.76 -1.51
C SER A 98 -6.11 -2.08 -0.20
N THR A 99 -4.79 -2.31 -0.24
CA THR A 99 -3.97 -2.55 0.95
C THR A 99 -3.58 -1.28 1.70
N TYR A 100 -3.68 -0.11 1.05
CA TYR A 100 -3.24 1.15 1.66
C TYR A 100 -4.12 1.56 2.84
N GLY A 101 -5.43 1.35 2.76
CA GLY A 101 -6.32 1.61 3.89
C GLY A 101 -5.97 0.80 5.15
N PRO A 102 -5.85 -0.53 5.08
CA PRO A 102 -5.40 -1.37 6.19
C PRO A 102 -4.03 -0.97 6.74
N THR A 103 -3.06 -0.64 5.88
CA THR A 103 -1.75 -0.14 6.30
C THR A 103 -1.86 1.17 7.09
N LEU A 104 -2.60 2.14 6.57
CA LEU A 104 -2.85 3.40 7.26
C LEU A 104 -3.65 3.21 8.56
N SER A 105 -4.49 2.18 8.64
CA SER A 105 -5.20 1.83 9.88
C SER A 105 -4.20 1.46 10.98
N VAL A 106 -3.23 0.59 10.70
CA VAL A 106 -2.19 0.22 11.69
C VAL A 106 -1.44 1.44 12.20
N ILE A 107 -0.99 2.33 11.30
CA ILE A 107 -0.30 3.56 11.68
C ILE A 107 -1.19 4.43 12.55
N SER A 108 -2.45 4.62 12.15
CA SER A 108 -3.37 5.53 12.83
C SER A 108 -3.73 5.08 14.24
N GLN A 109 -3.78 3.77 14.48
CA GLN A 109 -4.04 3.19 15.79
C GLN A 109 -2.84 3.33 16.74
N ASN A 110 -1.63 3.40 16.18
CA ASN A 110 -0.39 3.52 16.95
C ASN A 110 0.21 4.94 16.94
N TRP A 111 -0.53 5.92 16.37
CA TRP A 111 -0.03 7.28 16.22
C TRP A 111 0.13 8.02 17.57
N PRO A 112 1.24 8.75 17.81
CA PRO A 112 2.33 9.07 16.87
C PRO A 112 3.34 7.93 16.70
N VAL A 113 3.70 7.64 15.46
CA VAL A 113 4.74 6.68 15.09
C VAL A 113 5.97 7.44 14.62
N TYR A 114 7.15 6.98 15.01
CA TYR A 114 8.43 7.58 14.66
C TYR A 114 9.22 6.66 13.72
N SER A 115 10.02 7.27 12.86
CA SER A 115 10.99 6.54 12.06
C SER A 115 12.01 5.88 13.00
N SER A 116 12.44 4.66 12.67
CA SER A 116 13.49 3.96 13.40
C SER A 116 14.87 4.61 13.19
N THR A 117 14.99 5.45 12.17
CA THR A 117 16.20 6.23 11.88
C THR A 117 15.98 7.69 12.28
N PRO A 118 16.81 8.24 13.21
CA PRO A 118 16.72 9.64 13.56
C PRO A 118 17.13 10.56 12.40
N ASP A 119 16.76 11.84 12.49
CA ASP A 119 17.20 12.85 11.53
C ASP A 119 18.72 13.12 11.60
N SER A 120 19.22 13.98 10.70
CA SER A 120 20.66 14.36 10.66
C SER A 120 21.19 15.03 11.94
N GLU A 121 20.29 15.46 12.82
CA GLU A 121 20.62 16.08 14.11
C GLU A 121 20.38 15.11 15.31
N GLY A 122 20.06 13.84 15.01
CA GLY A 122 19.81 12.83 16.02
C GLY A 122 18.46 12.93 16.72
N ARG A 123 17.50 13.66 16.15
CA ARG A 123 16.14 13.81 16.71
C ARG A 123 15.19 12.79 16.09
N ASP A 124 14.22 12.38 16.90
CA ASP A 124 13.16 11.51 16.39
C ASP A 124 12.31 12.24 15.33
N GLN A 125 12.13 11.57 14.22
CA GLN A 125 11.34 12.04 13.10
C GLN A 125 10.02 11.28 13.05
N LEU A 126 8.90 12.01 12.93
CA LEU A 126 7.60 11.36 12.69
C LEU A 126 7.63 10.56 11.40
N LEU A 127 7.11 9.34 11.49
CA LEU A 127 6.97 8.45 10.33
C LEU A 127 6.07 9.10 9.28
N ARG A 128 6.49 9.04 8.04
CA ARG A 128 5.62 9.38 6.92
C ARG A 128 4.78 8.16 6.53
N PRO A 129 3.48 8.34 6.27
CA PRO A 129 2.65 7.25 5.76
C PRO A 129 3.26 6.52 4.56
N GLU A 130 3.98 7.23 3.69
CA GLU A 130 4.66 6.67 2.52
C GLU A 130 5.65 5.56 2.88
N ASP A 131 6.38 5.68 4.00
CA ASP A 131 7.34 4.67 4.43
C ASP A 131 6.64 3.33 4.75
N ALA A 132 5.51 3.39 5.43
CA ALA A 132 4.71 2.20 5.71
C ALA A 132 3.99 1.67 4.46
N LEU A 133 3.57 2.54 3.55
CA LEU A 133 3.01 2.11 2.27
C LEU A 133 4.07 1.43 1.38
N ALA A 134 5.36 1.77 1.54
CA ALA A 134 6.45 1.04 0.90
C ALA A 134 6.51 -0.42 1.38
N LEU A 135 6.41 -0.66 2.69
CA LEU A 135 6.35 -2.02 3.25
C LEU A 135 5.16 -2.83 2.72
N ALA A 136 4.00 -2.18 2.58
CA ALA A 136 2.84 -2.83 2.00
C ALA A 136 3.08 -3.21 0.52
N ARG A 137 3.74 -2.35 -0.26
CA ARG A 137 4.10 -2.66 -1.66
C ARG A 137 5.06 -3.85 -1.75
N GLU A 138 6.11 -3.85 -0.92
CA GLU A 138 7.05 -4.98 -0.84
C GLU A 138 6.32 -6.29 -0.55
N GLU A 139 5.41 -6.27 0.43
CA GLU A 139 4.64 -7.45 0.81
C GLU A 139 3.78 -8.00 -0.34
N ILE A 140 3.16 -7.12 -1.13
CA ILE A 140 2.38 -7.53 -2.31
C ILE A 140 3.27 -8.12 -3.40
N VAL A 141 4.44 -7.52 -3.63
CA VAL A 141 5.43 -8.06 -4.58
C VAL A 141 5.89 -9.45 -4.13
N ASP A 142 6.20 -9.63 -2.85
CA ASP A 142 6.61 -10.92 -2.30
C ASP A 142 5.51 -11.97 -2.36
N LEU A 143 4.26 -11.57 -2.13
CA LEU A 143 3.10 -12.45 -2.27
C LEU A 143 2.96 -12.95 -3.72
N ARG A 144 3.07 -12.05 -4.71
CA ARG A 144 3.03 -12.38 -6.14
C ARG A 144 4.19 -13.27 -6.54
N ARG A 145 5.41 -12.90 -6.15
CA ARG A 145 6.63 -13.70 -6.40
C ARG A 145 6.48 -15.11 -5.86
N SER A 146 6.02 -15.26 -4.63
CA SER A 146 5.81 -16.58 -3.98
C SER A 146 4.81 -17.45 -4.72
N ARG A 147 3.84 -16.87 -5.40
CA ARG A 147 2.86 -17.60 -6.23
C ARG A 147 3.42 -18.04 -7.57
N LEU A 148 4.23 -17.19 -8.19
CA LEU A 148 4.79 -17.46 -9.52
C LEU A 148 5.91 -18.51 -9.47
N VAL A 149 6.80 -18.41 -8.50
CA VAL A 149 8.03 -19.24 -8.46
C VAL A 149 8.14 -20.09 -7.20
N GLY A 150 7.20 -19.96 -6.26
CA GLY A 150 7.24 -20.65 -4.97
C GLY A 150 8.11 -19.92 -3.94
N LYS A 151 7.82 -20.16 -2.65
CA LYS A 151 8.44 -19.43 -1.53
C LYS A 151 9.98 -19.60 -1.41
N ALA A 152 10.54 -20.67 -1.96
CA ALA A 152 11.95 -21.01 -1.82
C ALA A 152 12.78 -20.69 -3.09
N ALA A 153 12.15 -20.27 -4.17
CA ALA A 153 12.86 -20.03 -5.42
C ALA A 153 13.64 -18.71 -5.34
N LYS A 154 14.96 -18.81 -5.54
CA LYS A 154 15.83 -17.64 -5.75
C LYS A 154 15.92 -17.40 -7.24
N VAL A 155 15.39 -16.29 -7.70
CA VAL A 155 15.53 -15.81 -9.08
C VAL A 155 16.42 -14.58 -9.09
N ASP A 156 17.12 -14.36 -10.19
CA ASP A 156 17.87 -13.12 -10.38
C ASP A 156 16.90 -11.93 -10.62
N GLY A 157 17.37 -10.72 -10.37
CA GLY A 157 16.52 -9.53 -10.44
C GLY A 157 15.85 -9.28 -11.80
N PHE A 158 16.52 -9.69 -12.91
CA PHE A 158 15.93 -9.56 -14.23
C PHE A 158 14.79 -10.56 -14.46
N THR A 159 14.98 -11.81 -14.06
CA THR A 159 13.94 -12.85 -14.11
C THR A 159 12.75 -12.47 -13.24
N ASP A 160 13.00 -11.96 -12.05
CA ASP A 160 11.97 -11.49 -11.13
C ASP A 160 11.13 -10.34 -11.74
N PHE A 161 11.82 -9.34 -12.29
CA PHE A 161 11.17 -8.24 -13.00
C PHE A 161 10.30 -8.74 -14.16
N VAL A 162 10.79 -9.66 -14.99
CA VAL A 162 10.03 -10.21 -16.12
C VAL A 162 8.80 -10.98 -15.66
N LEU A 163 8.93 -11.79 -14.60
CA LEU A 163 7.83 -12.56 -14.04
C LEU A 163 6.74 -11.65 -13.46
N LEU A 164 7.12 -10.63 -12.71
CA LEU A 164 6.19 -9.65 -12.13
C LEU A 164 5.51 -8.80 -13.22
N ALA A 165 6.27 -8.40 -14.23
CA ALA A 165 5.73 -7.68 -15.38
C ALA A 165 4.73 -8.54 -16.16
N TRP A 166 5.04 -9.81 -16.37
CA TRP A 166 4.14 -10.75 -17.04
C TRP A 166 2.87 -11.01 -16.21
N ASP A 167 2.98 -11.20 -14.92
CA ASP A 167 1.83 -11.39 -14.02
C ASP A 167 0.90 -10.17 -14.03
N THR A 168 1.48 -8.98 -14.10
CA THR A 168 0.72 -7.72 -14.04
C THR A 168 0.09 -7.33 -15.39
N PHE A 169 0.81 -7.54 -16.49
CA PHE A 169 0.44 -7.01 -17.82
C PHE A 169 0.19 -8.09 -18.87
N GLY A 170 0.51 -9.35 -18.57
CA GLY A 170 0.50 -10.42 -19.54
C GLY A 170 1.50 -10.18 -20.68
N ALA A 171 1.14 -10.59 -21.90
CA ALA A 171 1.95 -10.38 -23.12
C ALA A 171 1.69 -9.01 -23.79
N ARG A 172 1.20 -8.02 -23.06
CA ARG A 172 0.88 -6.68 -23.58
C ARG A 172 2.08 -5.76 -23.44
N GLU A 173 1.99 -4.58 -24.05
CA GLU A 173 2.96 -3.53 -23.87
C GLU A 173 3.04 -3.09 -22.39
N LEU A 174 4.24 -3.01 -21.86
CA LEU A 174 4.52 -2.54 -20.52
C LEU A 174 4.77 -1.02 -20.57
N PRO A 175 3.90 -0.18 -19.99
CA PRO A 175 4.14 1.26 -19.95
C PRO A 175 5.44 1.59 -19.23
N PHE A 176 6.22 2.54 -19.77
CA PHE A 176 7.55 2.89 -19.25
C PHE A 176 7.53 3.26 -17.77
N ASP A 177 6.55 4.09 -17.34
CA ASP A 177 6.45 4.50 -15.94
C ASP A 177 6.19 3.32 -14.99
N THR A 178 5.45 2.34 -15.46
CA THR A 178 5.15 1.13 -14.67
C THR A 178 6.35 0.18 -14.67
N ALA A 179 7.05 0.05 -15.79
CA ALA A 179 8.30 -0.71 -15.86
C ALA A 179 9.34 -0.17 -14.87
N ARG A 180 9.46 1.15 -14.80
CA ARG A 180 10.35 1.83 -13.85
C ARG A 180 9.97 1.53 -12.39
N LEU A 181 8.69 1.57 -12.05
CA LEU A 181 8.24 1.27 -10.67
C LEU A 181 8.50 -0.19 -10.28
N LEU A 182 8.27 -1.13 -11.21
CA LEU A 182 8.59 -2.55 -10.98
C LEU A 182 10.09 -2.82 -10.86
N ALA A 183 10.92 -2.06 -11.55
CA ALA A 183 12.39 -2.22 -11.49
C ALA A 183 12.99 -1.63 -10.19
N LEU A 184 12.25 -0.82 -9.46
CA LEU A 184 12.66 -0.20 -8.19
C LEU A 184 12.12 -0.94 -6.95
N ALA A 185 11.24 -1.93 -7.16
CA ALA A 185 10.70 -2.78 -6.11
C ALA A 185 11.53 -4.08 -5.97
#